data_9e1b96ffbf1d14c40418454abab9870c
#
_entry.id   9e1b96ffbf1d14c40418454abab9870c
#
_cell.length_a   1.000
_cell.length_b   1.000
_cell.length_c   1.000
_cell.angle_alpha   90.00
_cell.angle_beta   90.00
_cell.angle_gamma   90.00
#
_symmetry.space_group_name_H-M   'P 1'
#
loop_
_entity.id
_entity.type
_entity.pdbx_description
1 polymer ?
#
loop_
_entity_poly.entity_id
_entity_poly.type
_entity_poly.pdbx_seq_one_letter_code
_entity_poly.pdbx_strand_id
1 'polypeptide(L)'
;FTIKFKKNKKHLITSLVPTQLQRLLAQKDGISWLKIFDLIWVGGASISDETAEQCIKEKIKLAPCYGATETAAMVTSLKPKEFLMGFKNVGEILPDTKIRINAQGLIEIKSARIGIEIIDSLKTENFKNKNGWWQTSDLGEIKQINNSYYLKFVGRSDNAFNSGGEVVFPEVIESRLNDFIMKENIPINKFNISKVSNKLWGNKIKVIVEFRELTNDKNIEISLNLLKNFSQSWPKHEKPEKWIVKNKNSITEKINYKFKK
;
A
#
# COMPACT_ATOMS: atom_id res chain seq x y z
N PHE A 1 20.92 8.08 13.71
CA PHE A 1 21.28 6.86 14.49
C PHE A 1 22.51 6.23 13.87
N THR A 2 23.68 6.39 14.51
CA THR A 2 24.90 5.69 14.06
C THR A 2 24.98 4.36 14.78
N ILE A 3 24.54 3.28 14.14
CA ILE A 3 24.73 1.94 14.68
C ILE A 3 26.16 1.50 14.34
N LYS A 4 27.07 1.45 15.33
CA LYS A 4 28.40 0.88 15.17
C LYS A 4 28.29 -0.65 15.24
N PHE A 5 28.33 -1.33 14.09
CA PHE A 5 28.43 -2.77 14.04
C PHE A 5 29.88 -3.23 14.20
N LYS A 6 30.17 -4.14 15.13
CA LYS A 6 31.44 -4.86 15.19
C LYS A 6 31.56 -5.77 13.96
N LYS A 7 32.76 -5.83 13.39
CA LYS A 7 33.17 -6.55 12.15
C LYS A 7 32.97 -8.08 12.12
N ASN A 8 32.05 -8.66 12.86
CA ASN A 8 31.70 -10.08 12.67
C ASN A 8 30.61 -10.16 11.60
N LYS A 9 30.80 -11.03 10.61
CA LYS A 9 29.85 -11.34 9.51
C LYS A 9 28.48 -11.79 10.06
N LYS A 10 27.71 -10.91 10.63
CA LYS A 10 26.31 -11.15 11.01
C LYS A 10 25.44 -10.61 9.90
N HIS A 11 24.52 -11.42 9.42
CA HIS A 11 23.50 -10.98 8.50
C HIS A 11 22.62 -9.94 9.20
N LEU A 12 22.44 -8.78 8.55
CA LEU A 12 21.58 -7.71 9.04
C LEU A 12 20.22 -7.84 8.36
N ILE A 13 19.20 -7.93 9.19
CA ILE A 13 17.83 -8.10 8.73
C ILE A 13 16.96 -7.05 9.45
N THR A 14 16.01 -6.48 8.74
CA THR A 14 14.99 -5.58 9.32
C THR A 14 13.65 -5.72 8.62
N SER A 15 12.63 -5.08 9.17
CA SER A 15 11.31 -4.97 8.55
C SER A 15 10.86 -3.52 8.56
N LEU A 16 10.18 -3.11 7.49
CA LEU A 16 9.64 -1.77 7.29
C LEU A 16 8.23 -1.86 6.72
N VAL A 17 7.43 -0.84 6.95
CA VAL A 17 6.25 -0.59 6.13
C VAL A 17 6.62 0.34 4.97
N PRO A 18 5.85 0.36 3.85
CA PRO A 18 6.19 1.19 2.68
C PRO A 18 6.43 2.65 2.98
N THR A 19 5.65 3.26 3.90
CA THR A 19 5.83 4.66 4.29
C THR A 19 7.14 4.92 5.03
N GLN A 20 7.65 3.96 5.81
CA GLN A 20 8.98 4.07 6.44
C GLN A 20 10.09 3.95 5.40
N LEU A 21 9.95 3.00 4.46
CA LEU A 21 10.88 2.85 3.35
C LEU A 21 10.98 4.14 2.53
N GLN A 22 9.85 4.73 2.13
CA GLN A 22 9.79 5.97 1.36
C GLN A 22 10.47 7.14 2.10
N ARG A 23 10.21 7.30 3.42
CA ARG A 23 10.87 8.31 4.24
C ARG A 23 12.39 8.15 4.27
N LEU A 24 12.88 6.92 4.34
CA LEU A 24 14.32 6.65 4.32
C LEU A 24 14.91 6.94 2.93
N LEU A 25 14.22 6.58 1.86
CA LEU A 25 14.66 6.89 0.48
C LEU A 25 14.75 8.39 0.22
N ALA A 26 13.93 9.21 0.86
CA ALA A 26 13.93 10.66 0.74
C ALA A 26 15.02 11.34 1.60
N GLN A 27 15.69 10.62 2.51
CA GLN A 27 16.73 11.16 3.37
C GLN A 27 18.12 10.99 2.75
N LYS A 28 19.00 11.96 2.92
CA LYS A 28 20.37 11.98 2.36
C LYS A 28 21.15 10.69 2.67
N ASP A 29 21.08 10.20 3.91
CA ASP A 29 21.81 9.02 4.36
C ASP A 29 20.96 7.74 4.39
N GLY A 30 19.67 7.86 4.07
CA GLY A 30 18.72 6.75 4.19
C GLY A 30 19.02 5.62 3.21
N ILE A 31 19.39 5.93 1.97
CA ILE A 31 19.79 4.94 0.96
C ILE A 31 21.03 4.16 1.44
N SER A 32 22.02 4.86 1.96
CA SER A 32 23.24 4.22 2.50
C SER A 32 22.91 3.32 3.67
N TRP A 33 21.98 3.73 4.54
CA TRP A 33 21.51 2.93 5.66
C TRP A 33 20.73 1.68 5.19
N LEU A 34 19.86 1.81 4.20
CA LEU A 34 19.11 0.68 3.64
C LEU A 34 20.05 -0.37 3.02
N LYS A 35 21.14 0.04 2.40
CA LYS A 35 22.12 -0.86 1.74
C LYS A 35 22.91 -1.75 2.70
N ILE A 36 22.95 -1.45 4.00
CA ILE A 36 23.68 -2.29 4.96
C ILE A 36 22.97 -3.61 5.26
N PHE A 37 21.65 -3.71 4.98
CA PHE A 37 20.87 -4.90 5.26
C PHE A 37 21.00 -5.96 4.17
N ASP A 38 21.07 -7.21 4.58
CA ASP A 38 21.04 -8.37 3.69
C ASP A 38 19.63 -8.72 3.25
N LEU A 39 18.64 -8.32 4.06
CA LEU A 39 17.21 -8.48 3.77
C LEU A 39 16.40 -7.44 4.52
N ILE A 40 15.46 -6.82 3.81
CA ILE A 40 14.46 -5.89 4.38
C ILE A 40 13.08 -6.40 4.01
N TRP A 41 12.35 -6.98 4.96
CA TRP A 41 10.95 -7.28 4.73
C TRP A 41 10.13 -6.00 4.62
N VAL A 42 9.27 -5.94 3.59
CA VAL A 42 8.35 -4.82 3.43
C VAL A 42 6.93 -5.37 3.27
N GLY A 43 6.07 -5.03 4.22
CA GLY A 43 4.70 -5.51 4.27
C GLY A 43 3.75 -4.51 4.92
N GLY A 44 2.48 -4.91 5.05
CA GLY A 44 1.41 -4.08 5.62
C GLY A 44 0.71 -3.15 4.62
N ALA A 45 1.33 -2.88 3.46
CA ALA A 45 0.72 -2.20 2.31
C ALA A 45 1.52 -2.52 1.04
N SER A 46 0.98 -2.17 -0.12
CA SER A 46 1.67 -2.33 -1.40
C SER A 46 2.83 -1.34 -1.54
N ILE A 47 3.92 -1.81 -2.15
CA ILE A 47 5.02 -0.95 -2.61
C ILE A 47 4.65 -0.47 -4.01
N SER A 48 4.74 0.84 -4.27
CA SER A 48 4.50 1.36 -5.62
C SER A 48 5.60 0.96 -6.59
N ASP A 49 5.28 0.97 -7.87
CA ASP A 49 6.25 0.68 -8.93
C ASP A 49 7.44 1.65 -8.88
N GLU A 50 7.21 2.94 -8.62
CA GLU A 50 8.26 3.95 -8.55
C GLU A 50 9.24 3.68 -7.39
N THR A 51 8.70 3.39 -6.20
CA THR A 51 9.53 3.01 -5.03
C THR A 51 10.30 1.72 -5.30
N ALA A 52 9.67 0.72 -5.91
CA ALA A 52 10.33 -0.54 -6.25
C ALA A 52 11.47 -0.34 -7.25
N GLU A 53 11.25 0.42 -8.32
CA GLU A 53 12.26 0.74 -9.33
C GLU A 53 13.45 1.51 -8.73
N GLN A 54 13.18 2.47 -7.85
CA GLN A 54 14.24 3.18 -7.12
C GLN A 54 15.07 2.21 -6.27
N CYS A 55 14.43 1.32 -5.53
CA CYS A 55 15.13 0.34 -4.70
C CYS A 55 15.96 -0.66 -5.54
N ILE A 56 15.45 -1.09 -6.69
CA ILE A 56 16.18 -1.96 -7.64
C ILE A 56 17.40 -1.23 -8.18
N LYS A 57 17.24 0.02 -8.66
CA LYS A 57 18.34 0.87 -9.14
C LYS A 57 19.43 1.04 -8.09
N GLU A 58 19.03 1.27 -6.84
CA GLU A 58 19.93 1.43 -5.70
C GLU A 58 20.45 0.10 -5.14
N LYS A 59 20.04 -1.04 -5.68
CA LYS A 59 20.40 -2.39 -5.22
C LYS A 59 20.05 -2.64 -3.75
N ILE A 60 18.96 -2.08 -3.27
CA ILE A 60 18.42 -2.33 -1.93
C ILE A 60 17.72 -3.68 -1.91
N LYS A 61 18.09 -4.53 -0.97
CA LYS A 61 17.65 -5.94 -0.90
C LYS A 61 16.30 -6.06 -0.20
N LEU A 62 15.22 -5.66 -0.88
CA LEU A 62 13.87 -5.80 -0.34
C LEU A 62 13.35 -7.23 -0.49
N ALA A 63 12.51 -7.61 0.45
CA ALA A 63 11.72 -8.83 0.47
C ALA A 63 10.24 -8.46 0.68
N PRO A 64 9.51 -8.01 -0.37
CA PRO A 64 8.08 -7.79 -0.26
C PRO A 64 7.39 -9.03 0.28
N CYS A 65 6.45 -8.83 1.22
CA CYS A 65 5.76 -9.92 1.88
C CYS A 65 4.29 -9.58 2.10
N TYR A 66 3.47 -10.63 2.22
CA TYR A 66 2.06 -10.51 2.53
C TYR A 66 1.72 -11.31 3.78
N GLY A 67 0.86 -10.74 4.60
CA GLY A 67 0.33 -11.34 5.82
C GLY A 67 -0.57 -10.33 6.52
N ALA A 68 -1.23 -10.78 7.57
CA ALA A 68 -2.16 -10.01 8.35
C ALA A 68 -1.94 -10.26 9.85
N THR A 69 -2.58 -9.47 10.69
CA THR A 69 -2.59 -9.69 12.14
C THR A 69 -3.11 -11.10 12.49
N GLU A 70 -4.11 -11.53 11.76
CA GLU A 70 -4.78 -12.83 11.91
C GLU A 70 -3.85 -14.01 11.57
N THR A 71 -2.80 -13.79 10.79
CA THR A 71 -1.79 -14.81 10.46
C THR A 71 -0.53 -14.73 11.34
N ALA A 72 -0.56 -13.86 12.34
CA ALA A 72 0.53 -13.58 13.30
C ALA A 72 1.83 -13.07 12.66
N ALA A 73 2.00 -13.14 11.35
CA ALA A 73 3.10 -12.62 10.55
C ALA A 73 2.83 -12.83 9.05
N MET A 74 3.86 -12.65 8.23
CA MET A 74 3.81 -12.92 6.81
C MET A 74 3.51 -14.40 6.50
N VAL A 75 2.79 -14.64 5.43
CA VAL A 75 2.47 -15.98 4.86
C VAL A 75 3.10 -16.18 3.49
N THR A 76 3.61 -15.10 2.88
CA THR A 76 4.46 -15.14 1.70
C THR A 76 5.64 -14.21 1.85
N SER A 77 6.72 -14.45 1.12
CA SER A 77 7.88 -13.56 1.06
C SER A 77 8.61 -13.69 -0.28
N LEU A 78 8.85 -12.58 -0.95
CA LEU A 78 9.71 -12.53 -2.13
C LEU A 78 11.18 -12.51 -1.69
N LYS A 79 12.02 -13.29 -2.37
CA LYS A 79 13.45 -13.28 -2.08
C LYS A 79 14.10 -12.00 -2.61
N PRO A 80 15.06 -11.38 -1.88
CA PRO A 80 15.74 -10.16 -2.35
C PRO A 80 16.34 -10.26 -3.75
N LYS A 81 16.84 -11.44 -4.12
CA LYS A 81 17.37 -11.69 -5.46
C LYS A 81 16.28 -11.58 -6.53
N GLU A 82 15.11 -12.14 -6.28
CA GLU A 82 13.96 -12.08 -7.20
C GLU A 82 13.41 -10.64 -7.30
N PHE A 83 13.34 -9.92 -6.18
CA PHE A 83 12.99 -8.51 -6.18
C PHE A 83 13.94 -7.69 -7.06
N LEU A 84 15.25 -7.85 -6.91
CA LEU A 84 16.26 -7.17 -7.73
C LEU A 84 16.23 -7.56 -9.21
N MET A 85 15.64 -8.71 -9.55
CA MET A 85 15.35 -9.14 -10.93
C MET A 85 14.04 -8.54 -11.47
N GLY A 86 13.33 -7.73 -10.70
CA GLY A 86 12.11 -7.04 -11.12
C GLY A 86 10.81 -7.83 -10.95
N PHE A 87 10.79 -8.88 -10.13
CA PHE A 87 9.53 -9.58 -9.83
C PHE A 87 8.57 -8.68 -9.06
N LYS A 88 7.35 -8.53 -9.59
CA LYS A 88 6.30 -7.68 -9.02
C LYS A 88 5.21 -8.52 -8.35
N ASN A 89 5.53 -9.16 -7.24
CA ASN A 89 4.60 -9.94 -6.42
C ASN A 89 5.03 -9.92 -4.95
N VAL A 90 4.24 -10.52 -4.07
CA VAL A 90 4.54 -10.59 -2.63
C VAL A 90 5.21 -11.90 -2.22
N GLY A 91 5.72 -12.64 -3.20
CA GLY A 91 6.62 -13.76 -2.99
C GLY A 91 5.97 -15.13 -2.92
N GLU A 92 6.84 -16.09 -2.64
CA GLU A 92 6.54 -17.50 -2.52
C GLU A 92 5.74 -17.77 -1.24
N ILE A 93 4.78 -18.70 -1.32
CA ILE A 93 4.01 -19.18 -0.17
C ILE A 93 4.94 -19.91 0.80
N LEU A 94 4.91 -19.53 2.07
CA LEU A 94 5.76 -20.13 3.09
C LEU A 94 5.35 -21.60 3.35
N PRO A 95 6.31 -22.49 3.70
CA PRO A 95 6.07 -23.94 3.80
C PRO A 95 4.99 -24.35 4.81
N ASP A 96 4.78 -23.56 5.86
CA ASP A 96 3.77 -23.82 6.91
C ASP A 96 2.36 -23.28 6.56
N THR A 97 2.17 -22.81 5.33
CA THR A 97 0.97 -22.13 4.88
C THR A 97 0.45 -22.72 3.57
N LYS A 98 -0.87 -22.81 3.47
CA LYS A 98 -1.56 -23.07 2.20
C LYS A 98 -2.41 -21.85 1.85
N ILE A 99 -2.34 -21.43 0.60
CA ILE A 99 -3.14 -20.32 0.07
C ILE A 99 -3.90 -20.81 -1.15
N ARG A 100 -5.14 -20.37 -1.29
CA ARG A 100 -5.94 -20.56 -2.49
C ARG A 100 -6.76 -19.31 -2.78
N ILE A 101 -7.23 -19.18 -4.01
CA ILE A 101 -8.13 -18.11 -4.42
C ILE A 101 -9.51 -18.74 -4.64
N ASN A 102 -10.52 -18.17 -4.00
CA ASN A 102 -11.89 -18.65 -4.18
C ASN A 102 -12.54 -18.11 -5.47
N ALA A 103 -13.79 -18.52 -5.74
CA ALA A 103 -14.52 -18.12 -6.93
C ALA A 103 -14.76 -16.59 -7.03
N GLN A 104 -14.72 -15.88 -5.92
CA GLN A 104 -14.84 -14.41 -5.85
C GLN A 104 -13.49 -13.69 -5.99
N GLY A 105 -12.38 -14.41 -6.18
CA GLY A 105 -11.03 -13.85 -6.25
C GLY A 105 -10.40 -13.55 -4.88
N LEU A 106 -11.08 -13.92 -3.78
CA LEU A 106 -10.57 -13.68 -2.43
C LEU A 106 -9.50 -14.69 -2.04
N ILE A 107 -8.50 -14.19 -1.32
CA ILE A 107 -7.43 -15.00 -0.77
C ILE A 107 -7.97 -15.77 0.44
N GLU A 108 -7.83 -17.10 0.42
CA GLU A 108 -8.10 -17.96 1.55
C GLU A 108 -6.79 -18.60 2.03
N ILE A 109 -6.58 -18.58 3.36
CA ILE A 109 -5.34 -19.01 4.01
C ILE A 109 -5.63 -20.14 4.98
N LYS A 110 -4.76 -21.17 4.98
CA LYS A 110 -4.76 -22.23 5.98
C LYS A 110 -3.37 -22.37 6.56
N SER A 111 -3.24 -22.11 7.86
CA SER A 111 -2.00 -22.23 8.62
C SER A 111 -2.32 -22.48 10.09
N ALA A 112 -1.40 -23.12 10.81
CA ALA A 112 -1.48 -23.27 12.27
C ALA A 112 -1.41 -21.91 13.00
N ARG A 113 -0.77 -20.92 12.38
CA ARG A 113 -0.58 -19.57 12.96
C ARG A 113 -1.82 -18.67 12.94
N ILE A 114 -2.87 -19.05 12.20
CA ILE A 114 -4.10 -18.24 12.15
C ILE A 114 -4.74 -18.23 13.53
N GLY A 115 -5.09 -17.02 13.99
CA GLY A 115 -5.84 -16.81 15.22
C GLY A 115 -7.09 -17.70 15.33
N ILE A 116 -7.53 -17.95 16.53
CA ILE A 116 -8.70 -18.82 16.77
C ILE A 116 -9.97 -18.03 16.51
N GLU A 117 -10.08 -16.86 17.13
CA GLU A 117 -11.30 -16.06 17.14
C GLU A 117 -10.99 -14.56 17.29
N ILE A 118 -11.93 -13.73 16.87
CA ILE A 118 -11.99 -12.31 17.22
C ILE A 118 -12.85 -12.20 18.48
N ILE A 119 -12.30 -11.58 19.50
CA ILE A 119 -13.05 -11.24 20.71
C ILE A 119 -13.38 -9.75 20.62
N ASP A 120 -14.63 -9.45 20.29
CA ASP A 120 -15.19 -8.10 20.39
C ASP A 120 -16.18 -8.06 21.56
N SER A 121 -16.41 -6.88 22.13
CA SER A 121 -17.31 -6.67 23.27
C SER A 121 -18.75 -7.21 23.10
N LEU A 122 -19.17 -7.47 21.86
CA LEU A 122 -20.51 -7.88 21.50
C LEU A 122 -20.60 -9.25 20.81
N LYS A 123 -19.51 -9.78 20.26
CA LYS A 123 -19.50 -11.05 19.51
C LYS A 123 -18.14 -11.72 19.54
N THR A 124 -18.16 -13.04 19.55
CA THR A 124 -16.99 -13.88 19.29
C THR A 124 -17.20 -14.58 17.96
N GLU A 125 -16.30 -14.36 17.01
CA GLU A 125 -16.36 -14.96 15.68
C GLU A 125 -15.09 -15.76 15.40
N ASN A 126 -15.25 -17.00 14.95
CA ASN A 126 -14.11 -17.84 14.56
C ASN A 126 -13.53 -17.35 13.22
N PHE A 127 -12.21 -17.20 13.16
CA PHE A 127 -11.53 -16.87 11.90
C PHE A 127 -11.63 -18.02 10.88
N LYS A 128 -11.54 -19.26 11.32
CA LYS A 128 -11.47 -20.43 10.46
C LYS A 128 -12.84 -21.05 10.23
N ASN A 129 -13.12 -21.40 8.99
CA ASN A 129 -14.25 -22.26 8.67
C ASN A 129 -14.00 -23.71 9.15
N LYS A 130 -15.01 -24.59 9.03
CA LYS A 130 -14.95 -26.01 9.47
C LYS A 130 -13.79 -26.80 8.85
N ASN A 131 -13.27 -26.37 7.69
CA ASN A 131 -12.15 -27.00 6.99
C ASN A 131 -10.79 -26.36 7.36
N GLY A 132 -10.75 -25.43 8.30
CA GLY A 132 -9.55 -24.77 8.79
C GLY A 132 -9.01 -23.64 7.87
N TRP A 133 -9.83 -23.15 6.94
CA TRP A 133 -9.50 -22.02 6.09
C TRP A 133 -10.04 -20.72 6.67
N TRP A 134 -9.23 -19.67 6.60
CA TRP A 134 -9.62 -18.29 6.85
C TRP A 134 -9.75 -17.57 5.51
N GLN A 135 -10.91 -16.98 5.26
CA GLN A 135 -11.17 -16.12 4.11
C GLN A 135 -10.85 -14.68 4.49
N THR A 136 -9.95 -14.07 3.75
CA THR A 136 -9.61 -12.65 3.90
C THR A 136 -10.58 -11.77 3.12
N SER A 137 -10.48 -10.43 3.31
CA SER A 137 -11.08 -9.45 2.39
C SER A 137 -10.16 -9.05 1.23
N ASP A 138 -9.02 -9.71 1.09
CA ASP A 138 -8.01 -9.38 0.09
C ASP A 138 -8.22 -10.19 -1.19
N LEU A 139 -8.10 -9.53 -2.33
CA LEU A 139 -8.11 -10.13 -3.66
C LEU A 139 -6.69 -10.48 -4.10
N GLY A 140 -6.52 -11.60 -4.77
CA GLY A 140 -5.22 -12.03 -5.22
C GLY A 140 -5.23 -12.98 -6.40
N GLU A 141 -4.04 -13.23 -6.93
CA GLU A 141 -3.75 -14.21 -7.99
C GLU A 141 -2.60 -15.10 -7.54
N ILE A 142 -2.69 -16.39 -7.83
CA ILE A 142 -1.58 -17.33 -7.62
C ILE A 142 -0.98 -17.69 -8.98
N LYS A 143 0.34 -17.54 -9.10
CA LYS A 143 1.11 -17.97 -10.28
C LYS A 143 2.11 -19.03 -9.89
N GLN A 144 2.21 -20.09 -10.69
CA GLN A 144 3.25 -21.09 -10.55
C GLN A 144 4.47 -20.67 -11.39
N ILE A 145 5.63 -20.61 -10.76
CA ILE A 145 6.93 -20.31 -11.39
C ILE A 145 7.93 -21.34 -10.87
N ASN A 146 8.55 -22.12 -11.76
CA ASN A 146 9.58 -23.11 -11.40
C ASN A 146 9.22 -24.00 -10.19
N ASN A 147 8.05 -24.63 -10.20
CA ASN A 147 7.50 -25.48 -9.13
C ASN A 147 7.17 -24.77 -7.79
N SER A 148 7.32 -23.46 -7.69
CA SER A 148 6.90 -22.67 -6.54
C SER A 148 5.65 -21.84 -6.87
N TYR A 149 4.82 -21.59 -5.86
CA TYR A 149 3.61 -20.80 -5.98
C TYR A 149 3.84 -19.41 -5.40
N TYR A 150 3.59 -18.38 -6.20
CA TYR A 150 3.76 -16.98 -5.86
C TYR A 150 2.40 -16.29 -5.78
N LEU A 151 2.21 -15.52 -4.71
CA LEU A 151 1.01 -14.70 -4.53
C LEU A 151 1.26 -13.31 -5.11
N LYS A 152 0.31 -12.83 -5.90
CA LYS A 152 0.16 -11.44 -6.29
C LYS A 152 -1.06 -10.87 -5.57
N PHE A 153 -0.85 -9.88 -4.72
CA PHE A 153 -1.92 -9.09 -4.10
C PHE A 153 -2.49 -8.14 -5.15
N VAL A 154 -3.84 -8.03 -5.21
CA VAL A 154 -4.55 -7.16 -6.16
C VAL A 154 -5.13 -5.94 -5.47
N GLY A 155 -5.76 -6.11 -4.32
CA GLY A 155 -6.40 -5.05 -3.54
C GLY A 155 -7.36 -5.60 -2.49
N ARG A 156 -8.09 -4.72 -1.81
CA ARG A 156 -9.08 -5.11 -0.80
C ARG A 156 -10.50 -5.00 -1.35
N SER A 157 -11.27 -6.07 -1.20
CA SER A 157 -12.67 -6.14 -1.67
C SER A 157 -13.61 -5.25 -0.86
N ASP A 158 -13.33 -5.06 0.43
CA ASP A 158 -14.14 -4.23 1.33
C ASP A 158 -14.00 -2.73 1.06
N ASN A 159 -12.88 -2.28 0.51
CA ASN A 159 -12.62 -0.90 0.13
C ASN A 159 -12.86 -0.61 -1.35
N ALA A 160 -12.89 -1.65 -2.19
CA ALA A 160 -13.07 -1.51 -3.61
C ALA A 160 -14.46 -0.95 -3.97
N PHE A 161 -14.53 -0.18 -5.04
CA PHE A 161 -15.80 0.32 -5.57
C PHE A 161 -15.78 0.44 -7.10
N ASN A 162 -16.97 0.36 -7.72
CA ASN A 162 -17.09 0.52 -9.16
C ASN A 162 -17.18 2.00 -9.55
N SER A 163 -16.43 2.37 -10.60
CA SER A 163 -16.43 3.68 -11.24
C SER A 163 -16.51 3.49 -12.75
N GLY A 164 -17.68 3.74 -13.33
CA GLY A 164 -17.90 3.60 -14.78
C GLY A 164 -17.75 2.18 -15.32
N GLY A 165 -18.05 1.16 -14.50
CA GLY A 165 -17.91 -0.25 -14.86
C GLY A 165 -16.56 -0.88 -14.51
N GLU A 166 -15.58 -0.08 -14.11
CA GLU A 166 -14.25 -0.55 -13.70
C GLU A 166 -14.12 -0.54 -12.18
N VAL A 167 -13.38 -1.52 -11.64
CA VAL A 167 -13.13 -1.61 -10.19
C VAL A 167 -11.97 -0.71 -9.81
N VAL A 168 -12.18 0.13 -8.82
CA VAL A 168 -11.16 1.01 -8.23
C VAL A 168 -10.75 0.46 -6.87
N PHE A 169 -9.45 0.35 -6.68
CA PHE A 169 -8.81 -0.01 -5.41
C PHE A 169 -8.16 1.24 -4.81
N PRO A 170 -8.72 1.82 -3.73
CA PRO A 170 -8.16 3.02 -3.11
C PRO A 170 -6.69 2.89 -2.75
N GLU A 171 -6.24 1.71 -2.33
CA GLU A 171 -4.86 1.44 -1.91
C GLU A 171 -3.84 1.67 -3.04
N VAL A 172 -4.22 1.37 -4.30
CA VAL A 172 -3.37 1.62 -5.47
C VAL A 172 -3.18 3.12 -5.69
N ILE A 173 -4.26 3.88 -5.52
CA ILE A 173 -4.25 5.34 -5.65
C ILE A 173 -3.48 5.99 -4.50
N GLU A 174 -3.68 5.50 -3.28
CA GLU A 174 -2.93 5.94 -2.09
C GLU A 174 -1.42 5.75 -2.29
N SER A 175 -1.01 4.61 -2.80
CA SER A 175 0.40 4.33 -3.07
C SER A 175 0.99 5.33 -4.07
N ARG A 176 0.31 5.58 -5.20
CA ARG A 176 0.77 6.57 -6.22
C ARG A 176 0.83 7.99 -5.67
N LEU A 177 -0.18 8.39 -4.89
CA LEU A 177 -0.18 9.73 -4.27
C LEU A 177 0.93 9.89 -3.24
N ASN A 178 1.16 8.89 -2.41
CA ASN A 178 2.25 8.92 -1.43
C ASN A 178 3.61 9.14 -2.10
N ASP A 179 3.90 8.40 -3.17
CA ASP A 179 5.16 8.57 -3.90
C ASP A 179 5.32 9.97 -4.46
N PHE A 180 4.29 10.48 -5.11
CA PHE A 180 4.34 11.83 -5.69
C PHE A 180 4.48 12.91 -4.63
N ILE A 181 3.74 12.80 -3.51
CA ILE A 181 3.81 13.72 -2.37
C ILE A 181 5.23 13.74 -1.79
N MET A 182 5.85 12.58 -1.65
CA MET A 182 7.21 12.46 -1.12
C MET A 182 8.26 13.01 -2.09
N LYS A 183 8.15 12.67 -3.37
CA LYS A 183 9.07 13.11 -4.43
C LYS A 183 9.08 14.63 -4.59
N GLU A 184 7.91 15.24 -4.63
CA GLU A 184 7.73 16.68 -4.83
C GLU A 184 7.79 17.47 -3.51
N ASN A 185 8.05 16.81 -2.37
CA ASN A 185 8.08 17.44 -1.05
C ASN A 185 6.79 18.22 -0.71
N ILE A 186 5.64 17.73 -1.15
CA ILE A 186 4.36 18.41 -0.92
C ILE A 186 4.04 18.40 0.58
N PRO A 187 3.69 19.55 1.20
CA PRO A 187 3.53 19.66 2.66
C PRO A 187 2.19 19.09 3.15
N ILE A 188 1.84 17.88 2.74
CA ILE A 188 0.69 17.14 3.23
C ILE A 188 1.05 16.40 4.52
N ASN A 189 0.18 16.52 5.52
CA ASN A 189 0.24 15.77 6.77
C ASN A 189 -0.44 14.40 6.61
N LYS A 190 -1.65 14.41 6.06
CA LYS A 190 -2.48 13.22 5.87
C LYS A 190 -3.40 13.41 4.67
N PHE A 191 -3.77 12.32 4.02
CA PHE A 191 -4.87 12.30 3.04
C PHE A 191 -5.69 11.03 3.18
N ASN A 192 -6.89 11.04 2.62
CA ASN A 192 -7.80 9.91 2.57
C ASN A 192 -8.49 9.86 1.22
N ILE A 193 -8.67 8.64 0.70
CA ILE A 193 -9.39 8.38 -0.55
C ILE A 193 -10.73 7.75 -0.22
N SER A 194 -11.79 8.28 -0.83
CA SER A 194 -13.14 7.76 -0.67
C SER A 194 -13.94 7.91 -1.96
N LYS A 195 -15.04 7.21 -2.03
CA LYS A 195 -16.00 7.35 -3.13
C LYS A 195 -16.93 8.54 -2.94
N VAL A 196 -17.36 9.12 -4.04
CA VAL A 196 -18.46 10.11 -4.10
C VAL A 196 -19.43 9.70 -5.21
N SER A 197 -20.71 9.80 -4.95
CA SER A 197 -21.76 9.47 -5.92
C SER A 197 -21.66 10.36 -7.17
N ASN A 198 -21.77 9.76 -8.35
CA ASN A 198 -21.77 10.45 -9.64
C ASN A 198 -22.87 9.84 -10.53
N LYS A 199 -23.70 10.68 -11.15
CA LYS A 199 -24.87 10.24 -11.94
C LYS A 199 -24.50 9.37 -13.15
N LEU A 200 -23.35 9.62 -13.80
CA LEU A 200 -22.93 8.90 -15.00
C LEU A 200 -22.04 7.69 -14.69
N TRP A 201 -21.25 7.77 -13.64
CA TRP A 201 -20.22 6.78 -13.31
C TRP A 201 -20.58 5.91 -12.10
N GLY A 202 -21.74 6.11 -11.48
CA GLY A 202 -22.12 5.48 -10.22
C GLY A 202 -21.32 6.05 -9.05
N ASN A 203 -19.99 5.86 -9.07
CA ASN A 203 -19.08 6.46 -8.11
C ASN A 203 -17.86 7.07 -8.80
N LYS A 204 -17.27 8.06 -8.15
CA LYS A 204 -15.99 8.68 -8.50
C LYS A 204 -15.12 8.82 -7.25
N ILE A 205 -13.85 9.10 -7.47
CA ILE A 205 -12.88 9.27 -6.41
C ILE A 205 -12.95 10.67 -5.84
N LYS A 206 -12.95 10.73 -4.52
CA LYS A 206 -12.78 11.94 -3.72
C LYS A 206 -11.51 11.78 -2.88
N VAL A 207 -10.61 12.76 -2.97
CA VAL A 207 -9.41 12.85 -2.14
C VAL A 207 -9.58 13.98 -1.14
N ILE A 208 -9.42 13.67 0.14
CA ILE A 208 -9.44 14.64 1.23
C ILE A 208 -8.00 14.79 1.70
N VAL A 209 -7.47 16.00 1.67
CA VAL A 209 -6.08 16.30 2.06
C VAL A 209 -6.03 17.22 3.27
N GLU A 210 -5.13 16.96 4.18
CA GLU A 210 -4.80 17.77 5.33
C GLU A 210 -3.35 18.22 5.21
N PHE A 211 -3.12 19.51 5.13
CA PHE A 211 -1.79 20.10 5.04
C PHE A 211 -1.13 20.25 6.41
N ARG A 212 0.19 20.37 6.43
CA ARG A 212 0.95 20.69 7.65
C ARG A 212 0.54 22.05 8.19
N GLU A 213 0.61 22.25 9.51
CA GLU A 213 0.05 23.41 10.22
C GLU A 213 0.47 24.77 9.69
N LEU A 214 1.69 24.92 9.26
CA LEU A 214 2.28 26.19 8.81
C LEU A 214 2.22 26.41 7.30
N THR A 215 1.42 25.59 6.57
CA THR A 215 1.30 25.74 5.13
C THR A 215 0.35 26.89 4.81
N ASN A 216 0.87 27.92 4.13
CA ASN A 216 0.06 29.07 3.70
C ASN A 216 -0.85 28.74 2.50
N ASP A 217 -1.88 29.56 2.26
CA ASP A 217 -2.88 29.32 1.21
C ASP A 217 -2.28 29.22 -0.20
N LYS A 218 -1.26 30.02 -0.51
CA LYS A 218 -0.56 29.98 -1.79
C LYS A 218 0.12 28.64 -2.02
N ASN A 219 0.78 28.10 -1.02
CA ASN A 219 1.43 26.78 -1.08
C ASN A 219 0.39 25.64 -1.15
N ILE A 220 -0.75 25.78 -0.49
CA ILE A 220 -1.87 24.85 -0.62
C ILE A 220 -2.38 24.81 -2.05
N GLU A 221 -2.61 25.97 -2.66
CA GLU A 221 -3.06 26.06 -4.06
C GLU A 221 -2.07 25.45 -5.05
N ILE A 222 -0.79 25.79 -4.94
CA ILE A 222 0.28 25.21 -5.77
C ILE A 222 0.30 23.69 -5.62
N SER A 223 0.26 23.19 -4.39
CA SER A 223 0.29 21.75 -4.10
C SER A 223 -0.92 21.01 -4.70
N LEU A 224 -2.12 21.59 -4.58
CA LEU A 224 -3.33 21.02 -5.17
C LEU A 224 -3.25 20.99 -6.69
N ASN A 225 -2.71 22.01 -7.32
CA ASN A 225 -2.52 22.06 -8.77
C ASN A 225 -1.52 20.98 -9.24
N LEU A 226 -0.42 20.77 -8.50
CA LEU A 226 0.54 19.70 -8.78
C LEU A 226 -0.14 18.32 -8.70
N LEU A 227 -0.90 18.04 -7.65
CA LEU A 227 -1.62 16.77 -7.47
C LEU A 227 -2.67 16.52 -8.55
N LYS A 228 -3.43 17.55 -8.91
CA LYS A 228 -4.41 17.49 -9.99
C LYS A 228 -3.74 17.19 -11.33
N ASN A 229 -2.67 17.89 -11.66
CA ASN A 229 -1.91 17.68 -12.90
C ASN A 229 -1.31 16.27 -12.95
N PHE A 230 -0.75 15.79 -11.87
CA PHE A 230 -0.24 14.42 -11.76
C PHE A 230 -1.32 13.38 -12.07
N SER A 231 -2.52 13.56 -11.55
CA SER A 231 -3.63 12.63 -11.77
C SER A 231 -4.27 12.71 -13.17
N GLN A 232 -3.92 13.70 -14.02
CA GLN A 232 -4.50 13.84 -15.36
C GLN A 232 -4.10 12.70 -16.33
N SER A 233 -2.96 12.08 -16.12
CA SER A 233 -2.49 10.95 -16.94
C SER A 233 -3.11 9.61 -16.54
N TRP A 234 -3.84 9.54 -15.45
CA TRP A 234 -4.40 8.30 -14.92
C TRP A 234 -5.61 7.81 -15.76
N PRO A 235 -5.95 6.51 -15.67
CA PRO A 235 -7.18 5.98 -16.25
C PRO A 235 -8.41 6.77 -15.77
N LYS A 236 -9.42 6.94 -16.60
CA LYS A 236 -10.60 7.79 -16.29
C LYS A 236 -11.32 7.38 -15.01
N HIS A 237 -11.39 6.08 -14.71
CA HIS A 237 -12.04 5.54 -13.51
C HIS A 237 -11.21 5.80 -12.23
N GLU A 238 -9.89 6.00 -12.35
CA GLU A 238 -8.97 6.27 -11.25
C GLU A 238 -8.71 7.77 -11.01
N LYS A 239 -9.19 8.65 -11.90
CA LYS A 239 -9.01 10.11 -11.73
C LYS A 239 -9.87 10.66 -10.60
N PRO A 240 -9.28 11.37 -9.62
CA PRO A 240 -10.05 12.08 -8.62
C PRO A 240 -10.95 13.15 -9.23
N GLU A 241 -12.25 13.08 -8.93
CA GLU A 241 -13.22 14.11 -9.33
C GLU A 241 -13.20 15.30 -8.36
N LYS A 242 -13.01 14.99 -7.07
CA LYS A 242 -13.03 16.01 -6.02
C LYS A 242 -11.76 15.96 -5.17
N TRP A 243 -11.20 17.15 -4.93
CA TRP A 243 -10.14 17.39 -3.97
C TRP A 243 -10.66 18.31 -2.89
N ILE A 244 -10.61 17.88 -1.64
CA ILE A 244 -11.12 18.62 -0.48
C ILE A 244 -9.97 18.87 0.47
N VAL A 245 -9.77 20.14 0.84
CA VAL A 245 -8.82 20.50 1.90
C VAL A 245 -9.56 20.48 3.23
N LYS A 246 -9.07 19.70 4.19
CA LYS A 246 -9.57 19.68 5.55
C LYS A 246 -8.82 20.71 6.38
N ASN A 247 -9.48 21.79 6.79
CA ASN A 247 -8.95 22.77 7.74
C ASN A 247 -9.23 22.32 9.18
N LYS A 248 -8.27 22.56 10.10
CA LYS A 248 -8.38 22.18 11.52
C LYS A 248 -9.61 22.79 12.24
N ASN A 249 -10.15 23.91 11.78
CA ASN A 249 -11.16 24.70 12.48
C ASN A 249 -12.57 24.65 11.87
N SER A 250 -12.82 23.86 10.85
CA SER A 250 -14.17 23.74 10.33
C SER A 250 -14.34 22.46 9.51
N ILE A 251 -15.34 21.65 9.88
CA ILE A 251 -16.02 20.77 8.94
C ILE A 251 -16.84 21.69 8.03
N THR A 252 -16.19 22.40 7.14
CA THR A 252 -16.86 23.19 6.11
C THR A 252 -16.36 22.68 4.76
N GLU A 253 -17.29 22.03 4.04
CA GLU A 253 -17.19 21.82 2.61
C GLU A 253 -17.15 23.19 1.90
N LYS A 254 -16.03 23.84 1.91
CA LYS A 254 -15.78 25.01 1.06
C LYS A 254 -14.44 24.81 0.38
N ILE A 255 -14.52 24.46 -0.88
CA ILE A 255 -13.85 25.06 -2.04
C ILE A 255 -14.16 24.19 -3.25
N ASN A 256 -15.32 24.45 -3.87
CA ASN A 256 -15.50 24.14 -5.30
C ASN A 256 -14.76 25.24 -6.07
N TYR A 257 -13.50 25.05 -6.42
CA TYR A 257 -12.88 25.88 -7.44
C TYR A 257 -13.50 25.51 -8.80
N LYS A 258 -14.55 26.24 -9.19
CA LYS A 258 -14.99 26.28 -10.58
C LYS A 258 -13.94 27.09 -11.36
N PHE A 259 -13.15 26.41 -12.18
CA PHE A 259 -12.38 27.11 -13.19
C PHE A 259 -13.35 27.68 -14.23
N LYS A 260 -13.33 29.02 -14.40
CA LYS A 260 -13.81 29.63 -15.63
C LYS A 260 -12.95 29.13 -16.79
N LYS A 261 -13.66 28.78 -17.91
CA LYS A 261 -13.09 28.40 -19.19
C LYS A 261 -12.20 29.51 -19.73
#